data_5daf1661be69450ff8c2557bf600aa15
#
_entry.id   5daf1661be69450ff8c2557bf600aa15
#
_cell.length_a   1.000
_cell.length_b   1.000
_cell.length_c   1.000
_cell.angle_alpha   90.00
_cell.angle_beta   90.00
_cell.angle_gamma   90.00
#
_symmetry.space_group_name_H-M   'P 1'
#
loop_
_entity.id
_entity.type
_entity.pdbx_description
1 polymer ?
#
loop_
_entity_poly.entity_id
_entity_poly.type
_entity_poly.pdbx_seq_one_letter_code
_entity_poly.pdbx_strand_id
1 'polypeptide(L)'
;MNIKDLENLKDGQEVVELTGWVDNIRDHGGLTFVDLRDFTGLIQLVFDKSGDVDTKLKNEFYISINGTFKKRDESLINDKILFGDYEIEVTDLIIINQSKTLPFQIEDSIETDENIRLKYRYLDLRRQPMKVNIMTRSNTFKSIRSIMNQLNIFEIDTPTLIKSTPEGAKDFLVPSRKIGRAHV
;
A
#
# COMPACT_ATOMS: atom_id res chain seq x y z
N MET A 1 -1.64 8.09 -13.48
CA MET A 1 -2.26 9.04 -12.53
C MET A 1 -2.42 8.36 -11.18
N ASN A 2 -2.20 9.07 -10.05
CA ASN A 2 -2.44 8.57 -8.69
C ASN A 2 -3.73 9.15 -8.11
N ILE A 3 -4.27 8.52 -7.06
CA ILE A 3 -5.50 9.00 -6.41
C ILE A 3 -5.35 10.44 -5.89
N LYS A 4 -4.19 10.78 -5.32
CA LYS A 4 -3.94 12.15 -4.84
C LYS A 4 -4.03 13.22 -5.96
N ASP A 5 -3.72 12.87 -7.20
CA ASP A 5 -3.75 13.81 -8.31
C ASP A 5 -5.19 14.28 -8.62
N LEU A 6 -6.21 13.54 -8.15
CA LEU A 6 -7.62 13.89 -8.26
C LEU A 6 -7.97 15.20 -7.52
N GLU A 7 -7.17 15.64 -6.54
CA GLU A 7 -7.33 16.95 -5.86
C GLU A 7 -7.37 18.12 -6.87
N ASN A 8 -6.75 17.95 -8.04
CA ASN A 8 -6.68 18.96 -9.08
C ASN A 8 -7.86 18.92 -10.05
N LEU A 9 -8.75 17.93 -9.94
CA LEU A 9 -9.90 17.77 -10.82
C LEU A 9 -11.14 18.44 -10.23
N LYS A 10 -12.01 18.87 -11.16
CA LYS A 10 -13.34 19.40 -10.83
C LYS A 10 -14.41 18.37 -11.19
N ASP A 11 -15.57 18.52 -10.59
CA ASP A 11 -16.76 17.74 -10.92
C ASP A 11 -17.03 17.72 -12.42
N GLY A 12 -17.30 16.53 -12.97
CA GLY A 12 -17.53 16.29 -14.37
C GLY A 12 -16.28 16.18 -15.25
N GLN A 13 -15.07 16.29 -14.71
CA GLN A 13 -13.84 16.12 -15.49
C GLN A 13 -13.51 14.65 -15.75
N GLU A 14 -12.84 14.44 -16.88
CA GLU A 14 -12.40 13.10 -17.30
C GLU A 14 -11.17 12.65 -16.50
N VAL A 15 -11.19 11.38 -16.10
CA VAL A 15 -10.08 10.69 -15.45
C VAL A 15 -9.50 9.70 -16.45
N VAL A 16 -8.20 9.82 -16.73
CA VAL A 16 -7.50 8.99 -17.71
C VAL A 16 -6.39 8.19 -17.02
N GLU A 17 -6.37 6.88 -17.26
CA GLU A 17 -5.34 5.95 -16.78
C GLU A 17 -5.09 6.04 -15.26
N LEU A 18 -6.15 6.10 -14.47
CA LEU A 18 -6.00 5.94 -13.02
C LEU A 18 -5.75 4.48 -12.68
N THR A 19 -4.64 4.22 -12.01
CA THR A 19 -4.23 2.85 -11.66
C THR A 19 -4.24 2.62 -10.16
N GLY A 20 -4.61 1.41 -9.76
CA GLY A 20 -4.62 1.02 -8.34
C GLY A 20 -5.00 -0.43 -8.14
N TRP A 21 -5.03 -0.83 -6.87
CA TRP A 21 -5.49 -2.15 -6.45
C TRP A 21 -6.95 -2.09 -6.02
N VAL A 22 -7.71 -3.11 -6.41
CA VAL A 22 -9.07 -3.33 -5.93
C VAL A 22 -9.01 -3.70 -4.44
N ASP A 23 -9.56 -2.84 -3.59
CA ASP A 23 -9.56 -3.04 -2.13
C ASP A 23 -10.81 -3.79 -1.69
N ASN A 24 -11.98 -3.31 -2.09
CA ASN A 24 -13.27 -3.90 -1.75
C ASN A 24 -14.24 -3.81 -2.92
N ILE A 25 -15.17 -4.76 -3.00
CA ILE A 25 -16.20 -4.83 -4.04
C ILE A 25 -17.56 -5.01 -3.39
N ARG A 26 -18.52 -4.19 -3.78
CA ARG A 26 -19.91 -4.24 -3.29
C ARG A 26 -20.88 -4.27 -4.47
N ASP A 27 -21.69 -5.30 -4.57
CA ASP A 27 -22.70 -5.47 -5.62
C ASP A 27 -24.08 -5.04 -5.08
N HIS A 28 -24.68 -4.04 -5.73
CA HIS A 28 -25.99 -3.51 -5.40
C HIS A 28 -26.98 -3.68 -6.57
N GLY A 29 -27.04 -4.85 -7.17
CA GLY A 29 -27.98 -5.19 -8.24
C GLY A 29 -27.59 -4.59 -9.59
N GLY A 30 -27.97 -3.34 -9.88
CA GLY A 30 -27.69 -2.65 -11.15
C GLY A 30 -26.31 -1.98 -11.19
N LEU A 31 -25.72 -1.69 -10.02
CA LEU A 31 -24.45 -1.01 -9.90
C LEU A 31 -23.46 -1.88 -9.10
N THR A 32 -22.18 -1.83 -9.51
CA THR A 32 -21.08 -2.40 -8.72
C THR A 32 -20.18 -1.27 -8.25
N PHE A 33 -19.96 -1.19 -6.94
CA PHE A 33 -19.04 -0.26 -6.30
C PHE A 33 -17.74 -0.96 -6.00
N VAL A 34 -16.64 -0.33 -6.38
CA VAL A 34 -15.28 -0.84 -6.15
C VAL A 34 -14.46 0.24 -5.47
N ASP A 35 -13.88 -0.09 -4.33
CA ASP A 35 -12.92 0.79 -3.70
C ASP A 35 -11.54 0.55 -4.34
N LEU A 36 -11.00 1.55 -5.04
CA LEU A 36 -9.66 1.52 -5.63
C LEU A 36 -8.67 2.15 -4.66
N ARG A 37 -7.58 1.46 -4.40
CA ARG A 37 -6.53 1.87 -3.47
C ARG A 37 -5.20 2.04 -4.19
N ASP A 38 -4.49 3.11 -3.85
CA ASP A 38 -3.07 3.24 -4.14
C ASP A 38 -2.27 3.61 -2.87
N PHE A 39 -1.01 4.03 -3.01
CA PHE A 39 -0.18 4.43 -1.86
C PHE A 39 -0.58 5.80 -1.30
N THR A 40 -1.35 6.59 -2.03
CA THR A 40 -1.78 7.94 -1.66
C THR A 40 -3.15 8.00 -1.02
N GLY A 41 -4.05 7.06 -1.34
CA GLY A 41 -5.40 7.07 -0.81
C GLY A 41 -6.31 5.97 -1.35
N LEU A 42 -7.60 6.22 -1.20
CA LEU A 42 -8.69 5.37 -1.63
C LEU A 42 -9.78 6.22 -2.28
N ILE A 43 -10.32 5.75 -3.41
CA ILE A 43 -11.45 6.36 -4.14
C ILE A 43 -12.46 5.29 -4.52
N GLN A 44 -13.76 5.63 -4.49
CA GLN A 44 -14.80 4.75 -4.98
C GLN A 44 -14.96 4.86 -6.49
N LEU A 45 -15.03 3.71 -7.13
CA LEU A 45 -15.42 3.54 -8.53
C LEU A 45 -16.86 3.03 -8.60
N VAL A 46 -17.58 3.49 -9.60
CA VAL A 46 -18.96 3.04 -9.89
C VAL A 46 -18.99 2.43 -11.28
N PHE A 47 -19.43 1.19 -11.36
CA PHE A 47 -19.64 0.45 -12.58
C PHE A 47 -21.12 0.25 -12.80
N ASP A 48 -21.65 0.74 -13.93
CA ASP A 48 -23.01 0.43 -14.35
C ASP A 48 -23.03 -0.92 -15.08
N LYS A 49 -23.81 -1.86 -14.59
CA LYS A 49 -23.95 -3.20 -15.20
C LYS A 49 -24.69 -3.18 -16.55
N SER A 50 -25.36 -2.10 -16.89
CA SER A 50 -25.94 -1.91 -18.22
C SER A 50 -24.90 -1.56 -19.29
N GLY A 51 -23.67 -1.21 -18.87
CA GLY A 51 -22.53 -0.92 -19.74
C GLY A 51 -21.74 -2.18 -20.15
N ASP A 52 -20.87 -2.02 -21.14
CA ASP A 52 -20.02 -3.11 -21.70
C ASP A 52 -18.83 -3.51 -20.82
N VAL A 53 -18.69 -2.93 -19.61
CA VAL A 53 -17.51 -3.17 -18.76
C VAL A 53 -17.66 -4.48 -18.00
N ASP A 54 -16.84 -5.50 -18.36
CA ASP A 54 -16.82 -6.79 -17.65
C ASP A 54 -16.21 -6.63 -16.24
N THR A 55 -17.06 -6.70 -15.23
CA THR A 55 -16.72 -6.48 -13.83
C THR A 55 -16.28 -7.75 -13.08
N LYS A 56 -15.66 -8.73 -13.74
CA LYS A 56 -15.09 -9.93 -13.07
C LYS A 56 -13.87 -9.59 -12.21
N LEU A 57 -13.99 -8.56 -11.39
CA LEU A 57 -12.95 -8.10 -10.48
C LEU A 57 -12.89 -8.97 -9.23
N LYS A 58 -11.70 -9.04 -8.63
CA LYS A 58 -11.46 -9.61 -7.29
C LYS A 58 -10.55 -8.67 -6.51
N ASN A 59 -10.60 -8.77 -5.20
CA ASN A 59 -9.74 -8.01 -4.32
C ASN A 59 -8.25 -8.22 -4.68
N GLU A 60 -7.47 -7.15 -4.58
CA GLU A 60 -6.06 -7.09 -4.91
C GLU A 60 -5.73 -7.25 -6.40
N PHE A 61 -6.72 -7.25 -7.31
CA PHE A 61 -6.43 -7.05 -8.73
C PHE A 61 -5.85 -5.66 -8.96
N TYR A 62 -4.81 -5.56 -9.79
CA TYR A 62 -4.26 -4.29 -10.22
C TYR A 62 -4.89 -3.89 -11.54
N ILE A 63 -5.57 -2.76 -11.54
CA ILE A 63 -6.40 -2.28 -12.65
C ILE A 63 -6.00 -0.88 -13.09
N SER A 64 -6.34 -0.54 -14.33
CA SER A 64 -6.37 0.80 -14.87
C SER A 64 -7.78 1.13 -15.31
N ILE A 65 -8.25 2.31 -14.99
CA ILE A 65 -9.59 2.77 -15.38
C ILE A 65 -9.54 4.14 -16.07
N ASN A 66 -10.50 4.36 -16.96
CA ASN A 66 -10.91 5.67 -17.41
C ASN A 66 -12.34 5.92 -16.93
N GLY A 67 -12.69 7.19 -16.73
CA GLY A 67 -14.03 7.51 -16.25
C GLY A 67 -14.23 9.00 -16.04
N THR A 68 -15.32 9.35 -15.38
CA THR A 68 -15.68 10.73 -15.04
C THR A 68 -15.66 10.93 -13.53
N PHE A 69 -14.93 11.93 -13.07
CA PHE A 69 -14.87 12.34 -11.68
C PHE A 69 -16.17 13.06 -11.31
N LYS A 70 -16.94 12.53 -10.38
CA LYS A 70 -18.25 13.05 -9.99
C LYS A 70 -18.36 13.28 -8.50
N LYS A 71 -19.05 14.36 -8.14
CA LYS A 71 -19.43 14.61 -6.76
C LYS A 71 -20.61 13.73 -6.39
N ARG A 72 -20.55 13.11 -5.20
CA ARG A 72 -21.65 12.31 -4.64
C ARG A 72 -22.76 13.19 -4.09
N ASP A 73 -23.94 12.60 -3.99
CA ASP A 73 -25.02 13.20 -3.22
C ASP A 73 -24.63 13.33 -1.75
N GLU A 74 -25.08 14.40 -1.09
CA GLU A 74 -24.74 14.69 0.30
C GLU A 74 -25.05 13.53 1.29
N SER A 75 -26.06 12.72 0.99
CA SER A 75 -26.45 11.55 1.75
C SER A 75 -25.49 10.35 1.62
N LEU A 76 -24.59 10.35 0.63
CA LEU A 76 -23.67 9.27 0.28
C LEU A 76 -22.22 9.59 0.59
N ILE A 77 -21.95 10.75 1.20
CA ILE A 77 -20.61 11.17 1.59
C ILE A 77 -20.04 10.20 2.64
N ASN A 78 -18.77 9.84 2.46
CA ASN A 78 -18.02 8.98 3.38
C ASN A 78 -16.79 9.71 3.94
N ASP A 79 -16.95 10.34 5.10
CA ASP A 79 -15.89 11.12 5.75
C ASP A 79 -14.65 10.30 6.18
N LYS A 80 -14.69 8.98 6.04
CA LYS A 80 -13.58 8.09 6.44
C LYS A 80 -12.48 7.97 5.38
N ILE A 81 -12.73 8.43 4.16
CA ILE A 81 -11.79 8.35 3.05
C ILE A 81 -11.50 9.73 2.46
N LEU A 82 -10.30 9.92 1.91
CA LEU A 82 -9.81 11.23 1.44
C LEU A 82 -10.74 11.88 0.41
N PHE A 83 -11.31 11.10 -0.51
CA PHE A 83 -12.25 11.55 -1.54
C PHE A 83 -13.65 10.98 -1.31
N GLY A 84 -14.13 11.03 -0.05
CA GLY A 84 -15.43 10.46 0.30
C GLY A 84 -16.64 11.22 -0.23
N ASP A 85 -16.45 12.45 -0.66
CA ASP A 85 -17.43 13.31 -1.32
C ASP A 85 -17.44 13.16 -2.86
N TYR A 86 -16.52 12.37 -3.42
CA TYR A 86 -16.42 12.09 -4.85
C TYR A 86 -16.40 10.60 -5.15
N GLU A 87 -16.71 10.27 -6.40
CA GLU A 87 -16.59 8.95 -6.99
C GLU A 87 -16.20 9.05 -8.47
N ILE A 88 -15.81 7.94 -9.07
CA ILE A 88 -15.51 7.88 -10.50
C ILE A 88 -16.51 6.96 -11.18
N GLU A 89 -17.31 7.49 -12.09
CA GLU A 89 -18.09 6.67 -13.00
C GLU A 89 -17.16 6.11 -14.07
N VAL A 90 -16.97 4.80 -14.06
CA VAL A 90 -16.00 4.11 -14.94
C VAL A 90 -16.60 3.93 -16.34
N THR A 91 -15.85 4.34 -17.35
CA THR A 91 -16.19 4.11 -18.75
C THR A 91 -15.39 2.96 -19.36
N ASP A 92 -14.12 2.80 -18.95
CA ASP A 92 -13.24 1.74 -19.43
C ASP A 92 -12.47 1.10 -18.28
N LEU A 93 -12.22 -0.22 -18.40
CA LEU A 93 -11.48 -1.01 -17.45
C LEU A 93 -10.45 -1.90 -18.12
N ILE A 94 -9.22 -1.83 -17.66
CA ILE A 94 -8.15 -2.77 -18.05
C ILE A 94 -7.64 -3.48 -16.80
N ILE A 95 -7.73 -4.80 -16.77
CA ILE A 95 -7.09 -5.61 -15.73
C ILE A 95 -5.63 -5.80 -16.12
N ILE A 96 -4.72 -5.08 -15.45
CA ILE A 96 -3.28 -5.15 -15.71
C ILE A 96 -2.70 -6.43 -15.13
N ASN A 97 -3.11 -6.78 -13.89
CA ASN A 97 -2.64 -8.00 -13.23
C ASN A 97 -3.71 -8.58 -12.30
N GLN A 98 -3.78 -9.89 -12.26
CA GLN A 98 -4.69 -10.64 -11.41
C GLN A 98 -3.96 -11.18 -10.19
N SER A 99 -4.54 -11.01 -9.01
CA SER A 99 -4.04 -11.62 -7.78
C SER A 99 -4.48 -13.08 -7.67
N LYS A 100 -3.65 -13.89 -7.01
CA LYS A 100 -4.11 -15.21 -6.49
C LYS A 100 -4.97 -14.98 -5.25
N THR A 101 -5.71 -16.01 -4.83
CA THR A 101 -6.44 -15.99 -3.56
C THR A 101 -5.48 -15.64 -2.41
N LEU A 102 -5.86 -14.64 -1.63
CA LEU A 102 -5.05 -14.18 -0.51
C LEU A 102 -5.03 -15.22 0.61
N PRO A 103 -3.88 -15.42 1.27
CA PRO A 103 -3.78 -16.32 2.44
C PRO A 103 -4.50 -15.76 3.68
N PHE A 104 -4.75 -14.46 3.73
CA PHE A 104 -5.55 -13.76 4.74
C PHE A 104 -6.05 -12.42 4.17
N GLN A 105 -7.08 -11.87 4.77
CA GLN A 105 -7.63 -10.56 4.38
C GLN A 105 -6.69 -9.42 4.85
N ILE A 106 -6.57 -8.37 4.02
CA ILE A 106 -5.78 -7.18 4.37
C ILE A 106 -6.69 -6.20 5.12
N GLU A 107 -7.01 -6.56 6.35
CA GLU A 107 -7.85 -5.78 7.26
C GLU A 107 -7.06 -5.41 8.53
N ASP A 108 -7.46 -4.34 9.20
CA ASP A 108 -6.74 -3.85 10.38
C ASP A 108 -6.90 -4.78 11.57
N SER A 109 -8.10 -5.36 11.74
CA SER A 109 -8.42 -6.31 12.80
C SER A 109 -8.47 -7.74 12.25
N ILE A 110 -7.32 -8.41 12.18
CA ILE A 110 -7.27 -9.82 11.77
C ILE A 110 -6.78 -10.72 12.92
N GLU A 111 -7.38 -11.90 13.02
CA GLU A 111 -6.97 -12.98 13.94
C GLU A 111 -5.99 -13.98 13.30
N THR A 112 -5.35 -13.59 12.19
CA THR A 112 -4.43 -14.47 11.47
C THR A 112 -3.16 -14.72 12.28
N ASP A 113 -2.76 -16.00 12.35
CA ASP A 113 -1.53 -16.43 13.00
C ASP A 113 -0.29 -15.65 12.55
N GLU A 114 0.58 -15.30 13.49
CA GLU A 114 1.76 -14.48 13.23
C GLU A 114 2.71 -15.13 12.22
N ASN A 115 2.87 -16.45 12.22
CA ASN A 115 3.74 -17.15 11.28
C ASN A 115 3.25 -16.99 9.85
N ILE A 116 1.93 -16.98 9.62
CA ILE A 116 1.34 -16.73 8.31
C ILE A 116 1.61 -15.29 7.88
N ARG A 117 1.42 -14.32 8.77
CA ARG A 117 1.70 -12.91 8.51
C ARG A 117 3.19 -12.66 8.23
N LEU A 118 4.09 -13.33 8.93
CA LEU A 118 5.53 -13.26 8.69
C LEU A 118 5.93 -13.89 7.36
N LYS A 119 5.32 -15.04 7.00
CA LYS A 119 5.54 -15.70 5.71
C LYS A 119 5.10 -14.83 4.52
N TYR A 120 3.99 -14.15 4.66
CA TYR A 120 3.43 -13.24 3.65
C TYR A 120 3.57 -11.77 4.06
N ARG A 121 4.75 -11.40 4.54
CA ARG A 121 5.03 -10.10 5.15
C ARG A 121 4.64 -8.92 4.26
N TYR A 122 4.79 -9.04 2.95
CA TYR A 122 4.43 -8.02 1.97
C TYR A 122 2.93 -7.69 1.96
N LEU A 123 2.04 -8.64 2.33
CA LEU A 123 0.62 -8.40 2.52
C LEU A 123 0.35 -7.75 3.89
N ASP A 124 0.96 -8.26 4.96
CA ASP A 124 0.80 -7.71 6.31
C ASP A 124 1.21 -6.23 6.38
N LEU A 125 2.26 -5.84 5.65
CA LEU A 125 2.73 -4.45 5.57
C LEU A 125 1.75 -3.49 4.87
N ARG A 126 0.74 -3.99 4.16
CA ARG A 126 -0.33 -3.17 3.55
C ARG A 126 -1.40 -2.76 4.56
N ARG A 127 -1.51 -3.43 5.70
CA ARG A 127 -2.44 -3.08 6.76
C ARG A 127 -2.07 -1.74 7.38
N GLN A 128 -3.07 -0.91 7.72
CA GLN A 128 -2.82 0.42 8.27
C GLN A 128 -1.94 0.43 9.54
N PRO A 129 -2.15 -0.43 10.55
CA PRO A 129 -1.28 -0.44 11.73
C PRO A 129 0.19 -0.70 11.39
N MET A 130 0.47 -1.58 10.45
CA MET A 130 1.83 -1.90 10.03
C MET A 130 2.44 -0.78 9.20
N LYS A 131 1.65 -0.18 8.28
CA LYS A 131 2.05 0.98 7.49
C LYS A 131 2.42 2.16 8.41
N VAL A 132 1.57 2.47 9.38
CA VAL A 132 1.81 3.56 10.34
C VAL A 132 3.09 3.31 11.15
N ASN A 133 3.32 2.07 11.64
CA ASN A 133 4.53 1.73 12.38
C ASN A 133 5.80 1.94 11.55
N ILE A 134 5.81 1.49 10.29
CA ILE A 134 6.96 1.66 9.39
C ILE A 134 7.20 3.15 9.08
N MET A 135 6.13 3.90 8.80
CA MET A 135 6.23 5.33 8.53
C MET A 135 6.72 6.11 9.77
N THR A 136 6.20 5.80 10.95
CA THR A 136 6.64 6.42 12.21
C THR A 136 8.12 6.15 12.45
N ARG A 137 8.56 4.90 12.28
CA ARG A 137 9.99 4.55 12.39
C ARG A 137 10.84 5.36 11.40
N SER A 138 10.44 5.40 10.13
CA SER A 138 11.16 6.15 9.09
C SER A 138 11.28 7.64 9.44
N ASN A 139 10.17 8.26 9.85
CA ASN A 139 10.15 9.66 10.23
C ASN A 139 11.00 9.94 11.48
N THR A 140 11.02 9.03 12.46
CA THR A 140 11.86 9.13 13.65
C THR A 140 13.34 9.16 13.27
N PHE A 141 13.79 8.21 12.43
CA PHE A 141 15.19 8.20 11.95
C PHE A 141 15.54 9.47 11.16
N LYS A 142 14.63 9.92 10.28
CA LYS A 142 14.81 11.18 9.55
C LYS A 142 15.00 12.37 10.50
N SER A 143 14.19 12.46 11.54
CA SER A 143 14.27 13.54 12.54
C SER A 143 15.58 13.47 13.33
N ILE A 144 15.99 12.27 13.78
CA ILE A 144 17.27 12.07 14.49
C ILE A 144 18.43 12.52 13.60
N ARG A 145 18.51 12.06 12.34
CA ARG A 145 19.57 12.45 11.41
C ARG A 145 19.58 13.95 11.16
N SER A 146 18.41 14.57 11.03
CA SER A 146 18.31 16.04 10.86
C SER A 146 18.90 16.79 12.06
N ILE A 147 18.56 16.37 13.29
CA ILE A 147 19.08 16.98 14.52
C ILE A 147 20.59 16.78 14.64
N MET A 148 21.09 15.56 14.40
CA MET A 148 22.52 15.28 14.47
C MET A 148 23.32 16.10 13.47
N ASN A 149 22.82 16.26 12.24
CA ASN A 149 23.43 17.12 11.23
C ASN A 149 23.48 18.60 11.68
N GLN A 150 22.43 19.11 12.31
CA GLN A 150 22.42 20.49 12.86
C GLN A 150 23.45 20.68 13.98
N LEU A 151 23.75 19.60 14.72
CA LEU A 151 24.78 19.59 15.76
C LEU A 151 26.18 19.29 15.24
N ASN A 152 26.38 19.18 13.92
CA ASN A 152 27.62 18.80 13.26
C ASN A 152 28.17 17.42 13.69
N ILE A 153 27.27 16.49 14.02
CA ILE A 153 27.58 15.09 14.33
C ILE A 153 27.37 14.26 13.06
N PHE A 154 28.43 13.60 12.59
CA PHE A 154 28.41 12.78 11.38
C PHE A 154 27.94 11.36 11.67
N GLU A 155 27.06 10.82 10.80
CA GLU A 155 26.71 9.40 10.80
C GLU A 155 27.83 8.62 10.11
N ILE A 156 28.36 7.60 10.79
CA ILE A 156 29.42 6.74 10.26
C ILE A 156 28.93 5.29 10.30
N ASP A 157 28.87 4.67 9.13
CA ASP A 157 28.58 3.23 9.01
C ASP A 157 29.85 2.44 9.38
N THR A 158 29.75 1.66 10.45
CA THR A 158 30.81 0.74 10.84
C THR A 158 30.55 -0.66 10.27
N PRO A 159 31.60 -1.47 10.02
CA PRO A 159 31.42 -2.84 9.54
C PRO A 159 30.58 -3.67 10.50
N THR A 160 29.59 -4.39 9.96
CA THR A 160 28.74 -5.31 10.75
C THR A 160 29.48 -6.61 11.13
N LEU A 161 30.37 -7.07 10.23
CA LEU A 161 31.26 -8.22 10.48
C LEU A 161 32.62 -7.71 10.89
N ILE A 162 33.02 -8.02 12.12
CA ILE A 162 34.29 -7.61 12.69
C ILE A 162 35.05 -8.81 13.22
N LYS A 163 36.36 -8.64 13.44
CA LYS A 163 37.17 -9.63 14.16
C LYS A 163 36.69 -9.75 15.60
N SER A 164 36.72 -10.99 16.14
CA SER A 164 36.42 -11.23 17.55
C SER A 164 37.22 -10.30 18.46
N THR A 165 36.53 -9.68 19.43
CA THR A 165 37.15 -8.83 20.44
C THR A 165 37.19 -9.54 21.77
N PRO A 166 38.25 -9.33 22.60
CA PRO A 166 38.36 -10.01 23.91
C PRO A 166 37.35 -9.52 24.96
N GLU A 167 36.50 -8.56 24.61
CA GLU A 167 35.59 -7.91 25.53
C GLU A 167 34.21 -8.59 25.51
N GLY A 168 33.98 -9.46 26.44
CA GLY A 168 32.78 -9.88 27.18
C GLY A 168 31.47 -10.22 26.46
N ALA A 169 31.24 -9.85 25.20
CA ALA A 169 30.04 -10.19 24.47
C ALA A 169 30.19 -11.55 23.76
N LYS A 170 29.12 -12.34 23.74
CA LYS A 170 29.12 -13.61 23.02
C LYS A 170 29.23 -13.40 21.52
N ASP A 171 30.33 -13.88 20.93
CA ASP A 171 30.55 -13.81 19.49
C ASP A 171 29.77 -14.89 18.76
N PHE A 172 29.23 -14.53 17.57
CA PHE A 172 28.60 -15.46 16.65
C PHE A 172 29.46 -15.57 15.40
N LEU A 173 29.99 -16.76 15.15
CA LEU A 173 30.78 -17.03 13.93
C LEU A 173 29.87 -17.13 12.70
N VAL A 174 30.18 -16.36 11.67
CA VAL A 174 29.51 -16.44 10.37
C VAL A 174 30.40 -17.26 9.43
N PRO A 175 30.02 -18.49 9.05
CA PRO A 175 30.81 -19.33 8.16
C PRO A 175 30.75 -18.79 6.71
N SER A 176 31.90 -18.71 6.03
CA SER A 176 32.00 -18.40 4.62
C SER A 176 31.94 -19.70 3.79
N ARG A 177 31.05 -19.75 2.80
CA ARG A 177 30.99 -20.87 1.85
C ARG A 177 32.13 -20.88 0.84
N LYS A 178 32.79 -19.76 0.58
CA LYS A 178 33.87 -19.63 -0.43
C LYS A 178 35.25 -20.01 0.10
N ILE A 179 35.51 -19.80 1.39
CA ILE A 179 36.85 -19.92 1.99
C ILE A 179 36.84 -20.94 3.15
N GLY A 180 35.77 -21.69 3.35
CA GLY A 180 35.64 -22.70 4.39
C GLY A 180 35.52 -22.14 5.82
N ARG A 181 36.36 -21.19 6.22
CA ARG A 181 36.27 -20.41 7.46
C ARG A 181 36.74 -19.00 7.18
N ALA A 182 35.92 -18.00 7.46
CA ALA A 182 36.37 -16.62 7.46
C ALA A 182 37.19 -16.39 8.75
N HIS A 183 38.50 -16.37 8.61
CA HIS A 183 39.37 -15.71 9.57
C HIS A 183 39.41 -14.23 9.18
N VAL A 184 38.67 -13.42 9.87
CA VAL A 184 38.80 -11.97 9.83
C VAL A 184 39.43 -11.53 11.14
#